data_6fcb3a23bf952c1b0a71a39b0be066ab
#
_entry.id   6fcb3a23bf952c1b0a71a39b0be066ab
#
_cell.length_a   1.000
_cell.length_b   1.000
_cell.length_c   1.000
_cell.angle_alpha   90.00
_cell.angle_beta   90.00
_cell.angle_gamma   90.00
#
_symmetry.space_group_name_H-M   'P 1'
#
loop_
_entity.id
_entity.type
_entity.pdbx_description
1 polymer ?
#
loop_
_entity_poly.entity_id
_entity_poly.type
_entity_poly.pdbx_seq_one_letter_code
_entity_poly.pdbx_strand_id
1 'polypeptide(L)'
;MPELPEVEVTRRGVAPHIEGRTVHDVVLRREGLRWPFPAQLQQLLAGRLVLRTGRRGKYLLVHFEHGTLIIHLGMSGHLRVMDTGIEPEKHDHFDLVVEGPQGKQVLRMKDPRRFGAVLWHDDADGLLEHHVLLRELGVEPLETGFSGKLLYDQTRQRSAPVKQVLLAGDIVVGVGNIYASESLFRAGINPKTPAKRISLARYEKLAQAIREILAEAIIQGGSTLRDFISVNGQSGYFQQTYFVYDRAGVPCKVCAAPVRQIKQGQRSTFYCVNCQK
;
A
#
# COMPACT_ATOMS: atom_id res chain seq x y z
N MET A 1 -5.52 -1.86 -6.83
CA MET A 1 -4.10 -1.94 -6.42
C MET A 1 -4.05 -1.65 -4.93
N PRO A 2 -3.51 -2.54 -4.12
CA PRO A 2 -3.33 -2.27 -2.70
C PRO A 2 -2.54 -0.96 -2.49
N GLU A 3 -3.10 -0.06 -1.68
CA GLU A 3 -2.48 1.18 -1.24
C GLU A 3 -2.08 1.04 0.23
N LEU A 4 -1.68 2.10 0.92
CA LEU A 4 -1.21 2.02 2.31
C LEU A 4 -2.19 1.29 3.25
N PRO A 5 -3.52 1.58 3.25
CA PRO A 5 -4.44 0.90 4.14
C PRO A 5 -4.53 -0.60 3.93
N GLU A 6 -4.57 -1.06 2.66
CA GLU A 6 -4.63 -2.48 2.34
C GLU A 6 -3.36 -3.22 2.78
N VAL A 7 -2.19 -2.60 2.61
CA VAL A 7 -0.92 -3.18 3.08
C VAL A 7 -0.85 -3.22 4.60
N GLU A 8 -1.33 -2.19 5.30
CA GLU A 8 -1.39 -2.17 6.76
C GLU A 8 -2.37 -3.21 7.31
N VAL A 9 -3.54 -3.35 6.70
CA VAL A 9 -4.52 -4.39 7.08
C VAL A 9 -3.92 -5.79 6.86
N THR A 10 -3.24 -5.99 5.71
CA THR A 10 -2.53 -7.25 5.44
C THR A 10 -1.46 -7.51 6.49
N ARG A 11 -0.62 -6.51 6.82
CA ARG A 11 0.41 -6.63 7.87
C ARG A 11 -0.19 -7.06 9.20
N ARG A 12 -1.25 -6.37 9.65
CA ARG A 12 -1.93 -6.71 10.90
C ARG A 12 -2.54 -8.11 10.90
N GLY A 13 -3.04 -8.54 9.74
CA GLY A 13 -3.59 -9.88 9.57
C GLY A 13 -2.55 -10.99 9.59
N VAL A 14 -1.34 -10.74 9.03
CA VAL A 14 -0.28 -11.77 9.00
C VAL A 14 0.56 -11.79 10.26
N ALA A 15 0.74 -10.66 10.94
CA ALA A 15 1.63 -10.52 12.10
C ALA A 15 1.42 -11.62 13.17
N PRO A 16 0.19 -11.89 13.65
CA PRO A 16 -0.05 -12.92 14.70
C PRO A 16 0.35 -14.33 14.27
N HIS A 17 0.47 -14.56 12.97
CA HIS A 17 0.72 -15.88 12.41
C HIS A 17 2.19 -16.13 12.07
N ILE A 18 3.01 -15.09 11.99
CA ILE A 18 4.42 -15.25 11.59
C ILE A 18 5.41 -14.68 12.60
N GLU A 19 5.05 -13.64 13.37
CA GLU A 19 5.96 -13.05 14.36
C GLU A 19 6.27 -14.04 15.49
N GLY A 20 7.54 -14.11 15.90
CA GLY A 20 8.02 -15.05 16.90
C GLY A 20 8.07 -16.50 16.43
N ARG A 21 7.88 -16.77 15.13
CA ARG A 21 7.96 -18.11 14.54
C ARG A 21 9.23 -18.27 13.72
N THR A 22 9.72 -19.52 13.66
CA THR A 22 10.90 -19.86 12.87
C THR A 22 10.50 -20.24 11.45
N VAL A 23 11.20 -19.73 10.45
CA VAL A 23 11.01 -20.13 9.06
C VAL A 23 11.45 -21.58 8.89
N HIS A 24 10.51 -22.45 8.52
CA HIS A 24 10.77 -23.84 8.22
C HIS A 24 11.23 -24.03 6.79
N ASP A 25 10.57 -23.34 5.84
CA ASP A 25 10.88 -23.44 4.41
C ASP A 25 10.41 -22.20 3.64
N VAL A 26 10.97 -22.02 2.45
CA VAL A 26 10.55 -21.03 1.46
C VAL A 26 10.32 -21.72 0.13
N VAL A 27 9.11 -21.66 -0.40
CA VAL A 27 8.76 -22.31 -1.67
C VAL A 27 8.58 -21.26 -2.76
N LEU A 28 9.42 -21.32 -3.78
CA LEU A 28 9.37 -20.47 -4.96
C LEU A 28 8.88 -21.31 -6.14
N ARG A 29 7.71 -20.95 -6.74
CA ARG A 29 7.10 -21.74 -7.84
C ARG A 29 7.41 -21.16 -9.21
N ARG A 30 8.30 -20.18 -9.29
CA ARG A 30 8.79 -19.54 -10.49
C ARG A 30 10.07 -18.76 -10.21
N GLU A 31 10.67 -18.19 -11.25
CA GLU A 31 11.91 -17.41 -11.13
C GLU A 31 11.71 -16.01 -10.51
N GLY A 32 10.50 -15.45 -10.57
CA GLY A 32 10.20 -14.12 -10.01
C GLY A 32 8.80 -13.61 -10.34
N LEU A 33 8.52 -12.39 -9.88
CA LEU A 33 7.32 -11.60 -10.20
C LEU A 33 7.72 -10.40 -11.07
N ARG A 34 7.56 -9.16 -10.58
CA ARG A 34 8.06 -7.97 -11.27
C ARG A 34 9.59 -7.96 -11.36
N TRP A 35 10.25 -8.50 -10.34
CA TRP A 35 11.69 -8.75 -10.29
C TRP A 35 11.92 -10.23 -9.99
N PRO A 36 13.10 -10.76 -10.35
CA PRO A 36 13.50 -12.10 -9.92
C PRO A 36 13.44 -12.23 -8.40
N PHE A 37 13.08 -13.40 -7.92
CA PHE A 37 13.28 -13.72 -6.51
C PHE A 37 14.78 -13.77 -6.20
N PRO A 38 15.21 -13.39 -4.98
CA PRO A 38 16.60 -13.53 -4.57
C PRO A 38 17.05 -15.00 -4.69
N ALA A 39 18.16 -15.24 -5.38
CA ALA A 39 18.59 -16.60 -5.75
C ALA A 39 18.77 -17.56 -4.56
N GLN A 40 19.12 -17.03 -3.38
CA GLN A 40 19.38 -17.82 -2.17
C GLN A 40 18.33 -17.60 -1.07
N LEU A 41 17.13 -17.12 -1.43
CA LEU A 41 16.13 -16.72 -0.44
C LEU A 41 15.77 -17.85 0.53
N GLN A 42 15.67 -19.09 0.04
CA GLN A 42 15.40 -20.27 0.87
C GLN A 42 16.51 -20.50 1.91
N GLN A 43 17.76 -20.44 1.48
CA GLN A 43 18.92 -20.63 2.38
C GLN A 43 19.09 -19.47 3.37
N LEU A 44 18.78 -18.24 2.93
CA LEU A 44 18.84 -17.05 3.77
C LEU A 44 17.82 -17.08 4.91
N LEU A 45 16.64 -17.63 4.68
CA LEU A 45 15.54 -17.58 5.62
C LEU A 45 15.32 -18.86 6.41
N ALA A 46 15.71 -20.04 5.90
CA ALA A 46 15.51 -21.32 6.59
C ALA A 46 16.14 -21.33 7.99
N GLY A 47 15.39 -21.73 9.00
CA GLY A 47 15.80 -21.75 10.39
C GLY A 47 15.85 -20.38 11.09
N ARG A 48 15.49 -19.29 10.42
CA ARG A 48 15.52 -17.93 10.98
C ARG A 48 14.22 -17.55 11.68
N LEU A 49 14.37 -16.83 12.79
CA LEU A 49 13.24 -16.31 13.55
C LEU A 49 12.68 -15.03 12.89
N VAL A 50 11.38 -14.98 12.64
CA VAL A 50 10.68 -13.76 12.29
C VAL A 50 10.54 -12.89 13.54
N LEU A 51 11.25 -11.77 13.60
CA LEU A 51 11.26 -10.90 14.79
C LEU A 51 10.00 -10.07 14.89
N ARG A 52 9.65 -9.41 13.80
CA ARG A 52 8.48 -8.53 13.70
C ARG A 52 8.08 -8.27 12.26
N THR A 53 6.89 -7.74 12.06
CA THR A 53 6.45 -7.17 10.78
C THR A 53 6.43 -5.65 10.83
N GLY A 54 6.64 -5.03 9.69
CA GLY A 54 6.60 -3.58 9.52
C GLY A 54 5.94 -3.20 8.20
N ARG A 55 5.82 -1.91 7.95
CA ARG A 55 5.36 -1.35 6.69
C ARG A 55 6.14 -0.07 6.37
N ARG A 56 6.47 0.11 5.10
CA ARG A 56 6.95 1.38 4.56
C ARG A 56 6.14 1.70 3.30
N GLY A 57 5.31 2.72 3.34
CA GLY A 57 4.39 3.04 2.25
C GLY A 57 3.48 1.87 1.87
N LYS A 58 3.71 1.29 0.70
CA LYS A 58 2.98 0.13 0.17
C LYS A 58 3.80 -1.17 0.20
N TYR A 59 4.91 -1.17 0.95
CA TYR A 59 5.76 -2.33 1.17
C TYR A 59 5.50 -2.92 2.54
N LEU A 60 5.21 -4.21 2.60
CA LEU A 60 5.19 -5.00 3.82
C LEU A 60 6.61 -5.46 4.09
N LEU A 61 7.04 -5.36 5.33
CA LEU A 61 8.39 -5.70 5.79
C LEU A 61 8.30 -6.84 6.79
N VAL A 62 9.10 -7.88 6.60
CA VAL A 62 9.27 -8.96 7.58
C VAL A 62 10.72 -8.95 8.03
N HIS A 63 10.95 -8.62 9.30
CA HIS A 63 12.27 -8.40 9.85
C HIS A 63 12.83 -9.68 10.50
N PHE A 64 14.09 -9.95 10.21
CA PHE A 64 14.91 -11.00 10.77
C PHE A 64 16.11 -10.38 11.48
N GLU A 65 16.95 -11.18 12.13
CA GLU A 65 18.14 -10.72 12.86
C GLU A 65 19.19 -10.05 11.94
N HIS A 66 19.24 -10.46 10.68
CA HIS A 66 20.32 -10.08 9.74
C HIS A 66 19.80 -9.42 8.45
N GLY A 67 18.52 -9.07 8.40
CA GLY A 67 17.95 -8.42 7.23
C GLY A 67 16.43 -8.40 7.21
N THR A 68 15.88 -7.97 6.09
CA THR A 68 14.45 -7.75 5.93
C THR A 68 13.94 -8.29 4.60
N LEU A 69 12.89 -9.10 4.66
CA LEU A 69 12.11 -9.49 3.49
C LEU A 69 11.14 -8.36 3.14
N ILE A 70 11.25 -7.83 1.93
CA ILE A 70 10.44 -6.73 1.41
C ILE A 70 9.41 -7.30 0.46
N ILE A 71 8.12 -7.17 0.78
CA ILE A 71 7.02 -7.66 -0.03
C ILE A 71 6.19 -6.49 -0.57
N HIS A 72 5.96 -6.46 -1.87
CA HIS A 72 5.05 -5.52 -2.53
C HIS A 72 3.92 -6.29 -3.22
N LEU A 73 2.67 -5.94 -2.93
CA LEU A 73 1.52 -6.68 -3.43
C LEU A 73 1.18 -6.37 -4.91
N GLY A 74 1.84 -5.40 -5.51
CA GLY A 74 1.58 -5.03 -6.91
C GLY A 74 0.17 -4.47 -7.12
N MET A 75 -0.55 -5.03 -8.07
CA MET A 75 -1.92 -4.60 -8.39
C MET A 75 -3.00 -5.61 -7.97
N SER A 76 -2.66 -6.89 -7.94
CA SER A 76 -3.58 -8.00 -7.68
C SER A 76 -3.05 -9.00 -6.66
N GLY A 77 -1.84 -8.75 -6.15
CA GLY A 77 -1.22 -9.61 -5.15
C GLY A 77 -1.93 -9.52 -3.81
N HIS A 78 -2.04 -10.65 -3.15
CA HIS A 78 -2.52 -10.76 -1.78
C HIS A 78 -1.81 -11.90 -1.05
N LEU A 79 -1.76 -11.79 0.25
CA LEU A 79 -1.20 -12.79 1.15
C LEU A 79 -2.33 -13.52 1.88
N ARG A 80 -2.20 -14.82 2.02
CA ARG A 80 -3.13 -15.67 2.78
C ARG A 80 -2.33 -16.47 3.80
N VAL A 81 -2.86 -16.61 5.00
CA VAL A 81 -2.36 -17.57 5.98
C VAL A 81 -3.21 -18.82 5.89
N MET A 82 -2.59 -19.97 5.84
CA MET A 82 -3.27 -21.26 5.70
C MET A 82 -2.47 -22.38 6.37
N ASP A 83 -3.14 -23.51 6.57
CA ASP A 83 -2.49 -24.72 7.05
C ASP A 83 -1.59 -25.35 5.98
N THR A 84 -0.64 -26.14 6.40
CA THR A 84 0.19 -26.94 5.50
C THR A 84 -0.63 -28.03 4.82
N GLY A 85 -0.19 -28.47 3.63
CA GLY A 85 -0.89 -29.51 2.86
C GLY A 85 -1.98 -29.01 1.91
N ILE A 86 -2.29 -27.70 1.94
CA ILE A 86 -3.22 -27.12 0.96
C ILE A 86 -2.46 -26.92 -0.37
N GLU A 87 -2.93 -27.61 -1.40
CA GLU A 87 -2.34 -27.55 -2.72
C GLU A 87 -2.33 -26.11 -3.29
N PRO A 88 -1.24 -25.70 -3.95
CA PRO A 88 -1.15 -24.38 -4.54
C PRO A 88 -2.08 -24.25 -5.74
N GLU A 89 -2.76 -23.12 -5.84
CA GLU A 89 -3.54 -22.76 -7.02
C GLU A 89 -2.66 -22.10 -8.11
N LYS A 90 -3.22 -21.99 -9.32
CA LYS A 90 -2.64 -21.18 -10.37
C LYS A 90 -2.42 -19.76 -9.85
N HIS A 91 -1.24 -19.20 -9.95
CA HIS A 91 -0.83 -17.88 -9.48
C HIS A 91 -0.38 -17.79 -8.00
N ASP A 92 -0.33 -18.90 -7.27
CA ASP A 92 0.37 -18.99 -6.00
C ASP A 92 1.88 -19.12 -6.29
N HIS A 93 2.65 -18.07 -6.02
CA HIS A 93 4.03 -17.98 -6.52
C HIS A 93 5.09 -18.09 -5.43
N PHE A 94 4.74 -17.72 -4.21
CA PHE A 94 5.67 -17.67 -3.08
C PHE A 94 4.97 -18.18 -1.82
N ASP A 95 5.62 -19.06 -1.07
CA ASP A 95 5.23 -19.46 0.28
C ASP A 95 6.38 -19.22 1.26
N LEU A 96 6.06 -18.63 2.41
CA LEU A 96 6.88 -18.63 3.60
C LEU A 96 6.25 -19.60 4.61
N VAL A 97 6.88 -20.75 4.81
CA VAL A 97 6.42 -21.75 5.78
C VAL A 97 7.05 -21.43 7.12
N VAL A 98 6.24 -21.16 8.12
CA VAL A 98 6.72 -20.87 9.49
C VAL A 98 6.25 -21.94 10.46
N GLU A 99 7.04 -22.19 11.50
CA GLU A 99 6.75 -23.16 12.55
C GLU A 99 6.74 -22.48 13.92
N GLY A 100 5.75 -22.81 14.71
CA GLY A 100 5.57 -22.31 16.08
C GLY A 100 4.88 -23.33 16.97
N PRO A 101 4.50 -22.99 18.21
CA PRO A 101 3.92 -23.90 19.18
C PRO A 101 2.65 -24.64 18.70
N GLN A 102 1.93 -24.04 17.77
CA GLN A 102 0.68 -24.59 17.20
C GLN A 102 0.93 -25.37 15.89
N GLY A 103 2.20 -25.67 15.56
CA GLY A 103 2.58 -26.35 14.33
C GLY A 103 2.97 -25.39 13.21
N LYS A 104 2.98 -25.92 11.98
CA LYS A 104 3.39 -25.18 10.78
C LYS A 104 2.21 -24.44 10.15
N GLN A 105 2.46 -23.22 9.71
CA GLN A 105 1.55 -22.42 8.88
C GLN A 105 2.27 -21.90 7.65
N VAL A 106 1.51 -21.59 6.62
CA VAL A 106 1.99 -21.09 5.33
C VAL A 106 1.46 -19.69 5.11
N LEU A 107 2.36 -18.72 4.96
CA LEU A 107 2.04 -17.41 4.38
C LEU A 107 2.24 -17.51 2.86
N ARG A 108 1.15 -17.55 2.12
CA ARG A 108 1.13 -17.74 0.67
C ARG A 108 0.82 -16.46 -0.08
N MET A 109 1.64 -16.14 -1.08
CA MET A 109 1.39 -15.01 -1.99
C MET A 109 0.82 -15.49 -3.31
N LYS A 110 -0.42 -15.03 -3.61
CA LYS A 110 -1.06 -15.16 -4.92
C LYS A 110 -0.98 -13.83 -5.66
N ASP A 111 -0.51 -13.83 -6.90
CA ASP A 111 -0.46 -12.63 -7.74
C ASP A 111 -0.70 -12.94 -9.23
N PRO A 112 -1.97 -12.90 -9.69
CA PRO A 112 -2.33 -13.21 -11.06
C PRO A 112 -1.62 -12.34 -12.11
N ARG A 113 -1.37 -11.07 -11.81
CA ARG A 113 -0.75 -10.11 -12.73
C ARG A 113 0.77 -10.06 -12.63
N ARG A 114 1.36 -10.59 -11.58
CA ARG A 114 2.80 -10.65 -11.35
C ARG A 114 3.48 -9.28 -11.28
N PHE A 115 2.78 -8.28 -10.76
CA PHE A 115 3.29 -6.93 -10.53
C PHE A 115 3.79 -6.73 -9.09
N GLY A 116 3.66 -7.76 -8.26
CA GLY A 116 4.21 -7.80 -6.93
C GLY A 116 5.72 -8.02 -6.93
N ALA A 117 6.28 -8.04 -5.74
CA ALA A 117 7.69 -8.34 -5.52
C ALA A 117 7.89 -9.03 -4.16
N VAL A 118 8.90 -9.89 -4.10
CA VAL A 118 9.47 -10.44 -2.87
C VAL A 118 10.97 -10.30 -3.00
N LEU A 119 11.57 -9.45 -2.16
CA LEU A 119 12.98 -9.06 -2.24
C LEU A 119 13.62 -9.22 -0.87
N TRP A 120 14.94 -9.31 -0.84
CA TRP A 120 15.74 -9.36 0.39
C TRP A 120 16.63 -8.13 0.48
N HIS A 121 16.69 -7.54 1.66
CA HIS A 121 17.68 -6.56 2.06
C HIS A 121 18.50 -7.16 3.18
N ASP A 122 19.80 -7.28 2.96
CA ASP A 122 20.75 -7.71 3.99
C ASP A 122 21.23 -6.50 4.79
N ASP A 123 21.27 -6.60 6.12
CA ASP A 123 21.73 -5.51 6.97
C ASP A 123 23.22 -5.20 6.76
N ALA A 124 23.99 -6.14 6.20
CA ALA A 124 25.36 -5.89 5.76
C ALA A 124 25.46 -4.90 4.57
N ASP A 125 24.40 -4.76 3.78
CA ASP A 125 24.32 -3.77 2.70
C ASP A 125 24.01 -2.34 3.21
N GLY A 126 23.81 -2.17 4.53
CA GLY A 126 23.53 -0.90 5.18
C GLY A 126 22.09 -0.79 5.69
N LEU A 127 21.66 0.46 5.96
CA LEU A 127 20.33 0.71 6.51
C LEU A 127 19.23 0.40 5.50
N LEU A 128 18.15 -0.21 5.96
CA LEU A 128 16.98 -0.55 5.14
C LEU A 128 16.40 0.65 4.38
N GLU A 129 16.43 1.84 4.99
CA GLU A 129 15.97 3.08 4.36
C GLU A 129 16.75 3.45 3.09
N HIS A 130 17.98 2.95 2.96
CA HIS A 130 18.83 3.17 1.77
C HIS A 130 18.56 2.16 0.66
N HIS A 131 17.71 1.16 0.88
CA HIS A 131 17.32 0.23 -0.17
C HIS A 131 16.72 0.98 -1.36
N VAL A 132 17.11 0.59 -2.58
CA VAL A 132 16.78 1.30 -3.84
C VAL A 132 15.28 1.60 -4.03
N LEU A 133 14.39 0.77 -3.49
CA LEU A 133 12.94 0.96 -3.57
C LEU A 133 12.36 1.80 -2.42
N LEU A 134 13.12 2.07 -1.37
CA LEU A 134 12.64 2.76 -0.17
C LEU A 134 13.24 4.15 0.02
N ARG A 135 14.45 4.38 -0.46
CA ARG A 135 15.23 5.60 -0.21
C ARG A 135 14.59 6.89 -0.75
N GLU A 136 13.83 6.79 -1.84
CA GLU A 136 13.16 7.94 -2.46
C GLU A 136 11.72 8.13 -2.00
N LEU A 137 11.25 7.32 -1.05
CA LEU A 137 9.90 7.43 -0.54
C LEU A 137 9.75 8.59 0.44
N GLY A 138 8.71 9.39 0.25
CA GLY A 138 8.34 10.49 1.15
C GLY A 138 7.97 10.03 2.55
N VAL A 139 7.52 10.96 3.39
CA VAL A 139 7.15 10.68 4.79
C VAL A 139 5.90 9.81 4.90
N GLU A 140 5.79 9.07 5.99
CA GLU A 140 4.58 8.31 6.33
C GLU A 140 3.44 9.26 6.72
N PRO A 141 2.27 9.16 6.07
CA PRO A 141 1.18 10.12 6.31
C PRO A 141 0.52 10.02 7.68
N LEU A 142 0.67 8.89 8.38
CA LEU A 142 0.11 8.65 9.70
C LEU A 142 1.10 8.93 10.85
N GLU A 143 2.33 9.33 10.52
CA GLU A 143 3.36 9.68 11.49
C GLU A 143 3.51 11.20 11.68
N THR A 144 4.24 11.60 12.69
CA THR A 144 4.40 13.01 13.10
C THR A 144 5.10 13.88 12.05
N GLY A 145 5.92 13.31 11.19
CA GLY A 145 6.67 14.04 10.15
C GLY A 145 5.81 14.59 9.00
N PHE A 146 4.57 14.13 8.83
CA PHE A 146 3.68 14.59 7.77
C PHE A 146 2.87 15.82 8.21
N SER A 147 2.78 16.86 7.38
CA SER A 147 2.00 18.07 7.65
C SER A 147 1.62 18.81 6.36
N GLY A 148 0.63 19.72 6.46
CA GLY A 148 0.31 20.65 5.38
C GLY A 148 1.46 21.59 5.04
N LYS A 149 2.26 21.98 6.05
CA LYS A 149 3.46 22.79 5.83
C LYS A 149 4.51 22.05 5.01
N LEU A 150 4.74 20.76 5.27
CA LEU A 150 5.63 19.92 4.47
C LEU A 150 5.16 19.87 3.00
N LEU A 151 3.89 19.59 2.77
CA LEU A 151 3.31 19.58 1.41
C LEU A 151 3.48 20.94 0.73
N TYR A 152 3.20 22.03 1.45
CA TYR A 152 3.36 23.38 0.93
C TYR A 152 4.81 23.65 0.51
N ASP A 153 5.77 23.47 1.38
CA ASP A 153 7.19 23.78 1.14
C ASP A 153 7.75 22.96 -0.05
N GLN A 154 7.46 21.65 -0.07
CA GLN A 154 7.96 20.73 -1.11
C GLN A 154 7.30 20.89 -2.49
N THR A 155 6.20 21.64 -2.56
CA THR A 155 5.47 21.82 -3.83
C THR A 155 5.65 23.17 -4.48
N ARG A 156 6.39 24.11 -3.87
CA ARG A 156 6.54 25.49 -4.41
C ARG A 156 7.05 25.55 -5.83
N GLN A 157 7.88 24.60 -6.24
CA GLN A 157 8.42 24.49 -7.59
C GLN A 157 7.69 23.48 -8.49
N ARG A 158 6.61 22.83 -7.99
CA ARG A 158 5.90 21.78 -8.72
C ARG A 158 4.73 22.34 -9.52
N SER A 159 4.89 22.41 -10.84
CA SER A 159 3.80 22.82 -11.77
C SER A 159 2.84 21.67 -12.11
N ALA A 160 3.20 20.42 -11.80
CA ALA A 160 2.33 19.27 -12.01
C ALA A 160 1.04 19.38 -11.20
N PRO A 161 -0.08 18.80 -11.68
CA PRO A 161 -1.32 18.69 -10.91
C PRO A 161 -1.10 18.04 -9.55
N VAL A 162 -1.75 18.58 -8.52
CA VAL A 162 -1.56 18.11 -7.13
C VAL A 162 -1.80 16.61 -6.97
N LYS A 163 -2.78 16.05 -7.67
CA LYS A 163 -3.00 14.61 -7.61
C LYS A 163 -1.80 13.81 -8.11
N GLN A 164 -1.16 14.24 -9.19
CA GLN A 164 0.03 13.58 -9.70
C GLN A 164 1.21 13.67 -8.72
N VAL A 165 1.35 14.82 -8.05
CA VAL A 165 2.35 15.00 -6.99
C VAL A 165 2.12 14.04 -5.83
N LEU A 166 0.88 13.88 -5.36
CA LEU A 166 0.56 12.88 -4.32
C LEU A 166 0.86 11.44 -4.77
N LEU A 167 0.59 11.12 -6.03
CA LEU A 167 0.81 9.78 -6.58
C LEU A 167 2.29 9.44 -6.81
N ALA A 168 3.16 10.44 -6.92
CA ALA A 168 4.61 10.26 -7.07
C ALA A 168 5.21 9.56 -5.84
N GLY A 169 4.70 9.86 -4.64
CA GLY A 169 5.11 9.18 -3.41
C GLY A 169 6.43 9.67 -2.82
N ASP A 170 7.03 10.71 -3.38
CA ASP A 170 8.32 11.29 -2.97
C ASP A 170 8.19 12.35 -1.87
N ILE A 171 7.01 12.92 -1.65
CA ILE A 171 6.74 13.84 -0.53
C ILE A 171 5.98 13.10 0.58
N VAL A 172 4.92 12.40 0.23
CA VAL A 172 4.11 11.57 1.11
C VAL A 172 3.91 10.20 0.47
N VAL A 173 4.23 9.14 1.18
CA VAL A 173 4.16 7.79 0.65
C VAL A 173 2.79 7.14 0.92
N GLY A 174 2.47 6.10 0.16
CA GLY A 174 1.32 5.24 0.45
C GLY A 174 -0.01 5.72 -0.12
N VAL A 175 -0.16 7.01 -0.41
CA VAL A 175 -1.37 7.58 -1.03
C VAL A 175 -1.42 7.19 -2.50
N GLY A 176 -2.37 6.36 -2.89
CA GLY A 176 -2.55 5.96 -4.28
C GLY A 176 -3.78 6.61 -4.91
N ASN A 177 -4.29 6.00 -5.98
CA ASN A 177 -5.31 6.61 -6.83
C ASN A 177 -6.66 6.81 -6.13
N ILE A 178 -7.03 5.88 -5.25
CA ILE A 178 -8.26 5.93 -4.48
C ILE A 178 -8.16 7.06 -3.45
N TYR A 179 -7.18 6.94 -2.57
CA TYR A 179 -7.07 7.84 -1.42
C TYR A 179 -6.64 9.25 -1.80
N ALA A 180 -5.90 9.47 -2.91
CA ALA A 180 -5.66 10.79 -3.47
C ALA A 180 -6.95 11.45 -3.97
N SER A 181 -7.83 10.70 -4.66
CA SER A 181 -9.11 11.24 -5.14
C SER A 181 -10.03 11.62 -3.98
N GLU A 182 -10.18 10.73 -3.00
CA GLU A 182 -11.05 10.95 -1.84
C GLU A 182 -10.53 12.07 -0.93
N SER A 183 -9.21 12.13 -0.67
CA SER A 183 -8.60 13.19 0.14
C SER A 183 -8.73 14.56 -0.51
N LEU A 184 -8.53 14.66 -1.83
CA LEU A 184 -8.71 15.89 -2.57
C LEU A 184 -10.18 16.34 -2.57
N PHE A 185 -11.13 15.40 -2.63
CA PHE A 185 -12.54 15.71 -2.50
C PHE A 185 -12.87 16.25 -1.11
N ARG A 186 -12.44 15.56 -0.04
CA ARG A 186 -12.66 15.99 1.35
C ARG A 186 -12.03 17.36 1.65
N ALA A 187 -10.86 17.65 1.06
CA ALA A 187 -10.20 18.94 1.18
C ALA A 187 -10.78 20.05 0.27
N GLY A 188 -11.73 19.74 -0.63
CA GLY A 188 -12.30 20.67 -1.59
C GLY A 188 -11.33 21.15 -2.67
N ILE A 189 -10.30 20.34 -3.00
CA ILE A 189 -9.24 20.70 -3.93
C ILE A 189 -9.45 20.01 -5.27
N ASN A 190 -9.44 20.78 -6.36
CA ASN A 190 -9.52 20.24 -7.70
C ASN A 190 -8.23 19.46 -8.03
N PRO A 191 -8.32 18.19 -8.45
CA PRO A 191 -7.14 17.34 -8.72
C PRO A 191 -6.24 17.86 -9.85
N LYS A 192 -6.73 18.78 -10.68
CA LYS A 192 -5.99 19.42 -11.78
C LYS A 192 -5.18 20.63 -11.33
N THR A 193 -5.44 21.16 -10.15
CA THR A 193 -4.77 22.37 -9.67
C THR A 193 -3.25 22.14 -9.62
N PRO A 194 -2.43 23.01 -10.25
CA PRO A 194 -0.98 22.94 -10.10
C PRO A 194 -0.57 23.00 -8.63
N ALA A 195 0.27 22.07 -8.18
CA ALA A 195 0.61 21.92 -6.77
C ALA A 195 1.17 23.22 -6.16
N LYS A 196 2.01 23.97 -6.91
CA LYS A 196 2.57 25.27 -6.47
C LYS A 196 1.54 26.36 -6.22
N ARG A 197 0.29 26.24 -6.74
CA ARG A 197 -0.78 27.24 -6.59
C ARG A 197 -1.65 27.02 -5.35
N ILE A 198 -1.47 25.91 -4.65
CA ILE A 198 -2.26 25.60 -3.46
C ILE A 198 -1.66 26.35 -2.27
N SER A 199 -2.50 27.06 -1.53
CA SER A 199 -2.10 27.81 -0.34
C SER A 199 -1.79 26.89 0.83
N LEU A 200 -1.03 27.38 1.82
CA LEU A 200 -0.70 26.63 3.03
C LEU A 200 -1.99 26.14 3.74
N ALA A 201 -2.97 27.01 3.96
CA ALA A 201 -4.21 26.62 4.62
C ALA A 201 -4.98 25.49 3.89
N ARG A 202 -4.92 25.46 2.55
CA ARG A 202 -5.51 24.34 1.78
C ARG A 202 -4.68 23.07 1.88
N TYR A 203 -3.37 23.16 1.96
CA TYR A 203 -2.52 22.00 2.22
C TYR A 203 -2.68 21.45 3.64
N GLU A 204 -2.93 22.29 4.64
CA GLU A 204 -3.28 21.84 5.99
C GLU A 204 -4.56 21.01 6.00
N LYS A 205 -5.61 21.49 5.31
CA LYS A 205 -6.85 20.72 5.11
C LYS A 205 -6.61 19.40 4.36
N LEU A 206 -5.76 19.42 3.34
CA LEU A 206 -5.43 18.20 2.58
C LEU A 206 -4.66 17.19 3.42
N ALA A 207 -3.67 17.63 4.20
CA ALA A 207 -2.91 16.77 5.08
C ALA A 207 -3.80 16.11 6.15
N GLN A 208 -4.71 16.88 6.73
CA GLN A 208 -5.72 16.36 7.65
C GLN A 208 -6.63 15.34 6.97
N ALA A 209 -7.17 15.66 5.80
CA ALA A 209 -8.03 14.75 5.03
C ALA A 209 -7.33 13.44 4.66
N ILE A 210 -6.04 13.49 4.29
CA ILE A 210 -5.23 12.29 4.02
C ILE A 210 -5.13 11.40 5.26
N ARG A 211 -4.78 11.97 6.42
CA ARG A 211 -4.69 11.22 7.67
C ARG A 211 -6.00 10.55 8.06
N GLU A 212 -7.08 11.32 8.06
CA GLU A 212 -8.40 10.83 8.45
C GLU A 212 -8.86 9.69 7.54
N ILE A 213 -8.81 9.89 6.23
CA ILE A 213 -9.27 8.87 5.26
C ILE A 213 -8.44 7.59 5.35
N LEU A 214 -7.11 7.70 5.47
CA LEU A 214 -6.27 6.51 5.59
C LEU A 214 -6.51 5.77 6.91
N ALA A 215 -6.69 6.50 8.02
CA ALA A 215 -7.01 5.89 9.30
C ALA A 215 -8.40 5.21 9.29
N GLU A 216 -9.42 5.89 8.76
CA GLU A 216 -10.76 5.32 8.56
C GLU A 216 -10.72 4.05 7.70
N ALA A 217 -9.97 4.09 6.59
CA ALA A 217 -9.83 2.94 5.70
C ALA A 217 -9.16 1.74 6.38
N ILE A 218 -8.13 1.96 7.20
CA ILE A 218 -7.48 0.90 7.98
C ILE A 218 -8.48 0.27 8.97
N ILE A 219 -9.26 1.09 9.68
CA ILE A 219 -10.26 0.59 10.65
C ILE A 219 -11.33 -0.24 9.94
N GLN A 220 -11.72 0.15 8.72
CA GLN A 220 -12.74 -0.55 7.93
C GLN A 220 -12.19 -1.75 7.14
N GLY A 221 -10.94 -2.16 7.36
CA GLY A 221 -10.34 -3.32 6.68
C GLY A 221 -9.88 -3.05 5.25
N GLY A 222 -9.71 -1.78 4.86
CA GLY A 222 -9.30 -1.37 3.52
C GLY A 222 -10.46 -1.31 2.52
N SER A 223 -10.14 -0.98 1.26
CA SER A 223 -11.09 -0.99 0.15
C SER A 223 -11.29 -2.41 -0.38
N THR A 224 -12.53 -2.78 -0.70
CA THR A 224 -12.79 -3.97 -1.50
C THR A 224 -12.46 -3.66 -2.96
N LEU A 225 -11.23 -3.78 -3.34
CA LEU A 225 -10.87 -3.89 -4.74
C LEU A 225 -11.19 -5.32 -5.21
N ARG A 226 -11.64 -5.48 -6.46
CA ARG A 226 -12.00 -6.80 -7.04
C ARG A 226 -10.95 -7.89 -6.81
N ASP A 227 -9.71 -7.48 -6.57
CA ASP A 227 -8.54 -8.34 -6.45
C ASP A 227 -7.92 -8.35 -5.03
N PHE A 228 -8.47 -7.62 -4.04
CA PHE A 228 -7.95 -7.60 -2.69
C PHE A 228 -8.87 -8.35 -1.73
N ILE A 229 -8.32 -9.39 -1.12
CA ILE A 229 -8.96 -10.16 -0.05
C ILE A 229 -8.03 -10.08 1.15
N SER A 230 -8.56 -9.79 2.34
CA SER A 230 -7.77 -9.82 3.57
C SER A 230 -7.21 -11.24 3.83
N VAL A 231 -6.21 -11.32 4.70
CA VAL A 231 -5.57 -12.60 5.09
C VAL A 231 -6.61 -13.64 5.52
N ASN A 232 -7.70 -13.21 6.13
CA ASN A 232 -8.79 -14.06 6.62
C ASN A 232 -9.92 -14.30 5.59
N GLY A 233 -9.71 -13.94 4.31
CA GLY A 233 -10.71 -14.12 3.26
C GLY A 233 -11.86 -13.10 3.28
N GLN A 234 -11.81 -12.08 4.16
CA GLN A 234 -12.85 -11.05 4.25
C GLN A 234 -12.55 -9.87 3.33
N SER A 235 -13.60 -9.34 2.72
CA SER A 235 -13.54 -8.12 1.92
C SER A 235 -13.58 -6.89 2.81
N GLY A 236 -12.79 -5.86 2.49
CA GLY A 236 -12.87 -4.57 3.18
C GLY A 236 -14.15 -3.81 2.81
N TYR A 237 -14.61 -2.93 3.68
CA TYR A 237 -15.88 -2.20 3.54
C TYR A 237 -15.71 -0.73 3.14
N PHE A 238 -14.50 -0.21 3.05
CA PHE A 238 -14.26 1.21 2.79
C PHE A 238 -14.79 1.69 1.43
N GLN A 239 -14.88 0.80 0.44
CA GLN A 239 -15.45 1.13 -0.88
C GLN A 239 -16.88 1.70 -0.80
N GLN A 240 -17.68 1.29 0.17
CA GLN A 240 -19.06 1.75 0.35
C GLN A 240 -19.13 3.25 0.72
N THR A 241 -18.02 3.82 1.21
CA THR A 241 -17.94 5.22 1.66
C THR A 241 -17.43 6.19 0.61
N TYR A 242 -16.99 5.74 -0.57
CA TYR A 242 -16.42 6.62 -1.61
C TYR A 242 -17.35 7.76 -1.99
N PHE A 243 -16.81 8.97 -2.04
CA PHE A 243 -17.50 10.17 -2.48
C PHE A 243 -17.36 10.38 -3.99
N VAL A 244 -16.18 10.16 -4.54
CA VAL A 244 -15.92 10.42 -5.97
C VAL A 244 -15.27 9.23 -6.69
N TYR A 245 -14.44 8.42 -6.02
CA TYR A 245 -13.69 7.36 -6.70
C TYR A 245 -14.65 6.31 -7.29
N ASP A 246 -14.44 5.97 -8.57
CA ASP A 246 -15.23 5.01 -9.37
C ASP A 246 -16.74 5.35 -9.45
N ARG A 247 -17.10 6.66 -9.31
CA ARG A 247 -18.47 7.13 -9.34
C ARG A 247 -18.75 8.11 -10.50
N ALA A 248 -18.07 7.91 -11.64
CA ALA A 248 -18.30 8.75 -12.83
C ALA A 248 -19.76 8.77 -13.25
N GLY A 249 -20.31 9.98 -13.48
CA GLY A 249 -21.72 10.19 -13.86
C GLY A 249 -22.73 10.07 -12.71
N VAL A 250 -22.34 9.50 -11.56
CA VAL A 250 -23.22 9.37 -10.39
C VAL A 250 -23.33 10.72 -9.67
N PRO A 251 -24.49 11.09 -9.11
CA PRO A 251 -24.64 12.33 -8.34
C PRO A 251 -23.67 12.40 -7.16
N CYS A 252 -23.02 13.56 -6.99
CA CYS A 252 -22.18 13.86 -5.84
C CYS A 252 -22.99 13.76 -4.55
N LYS A 253 -22.48 13.05 -3.54
CA LYS A 253 -23.18 12.90 -2.25
C LYS A 253 -23.41 14.22 -1.49
N VAL A 254 -22.71 15.31 -1.87
CA VAL A 254 -22.79 16.62 -1.21
C VAL A 254 -23.66 17.62 -1.97
N CYS A 255 -23.48 17.73 -3.32
CA CYS A 255 -24.13 18.80 -4.10
C CYS A 255 -24.97 18.28 -5.27
N ALA A 256 -25.14 16.97 -5.40
CA ALA A 256 -25.89 16.27 -6.44
C ALA A 256 -25.39 16.48 -7.89
N ALA A 257 -24.40 17.32 -8.14
CA ALA A 257 -23.80 17.44 -9.48
C ALA A 257 -23.12 16.11 -9.88
N PRO A 258 -23.13 15.73 -11.16
CA PRO A 258 -22.51 14.48 -11.60
C PRO A 258 -20.99 14.50 -11.38
N VAL A 259 -20.45 13.43 -10.77
CA VAL A 259 -19.02 13.22 -10.61
C VAL A 259 -18.37 13.08 -11.99
N ARG A 260 -17.32 13.84 -12.24
CA ARG A 260 -16.58 13.78 -13.51
C ARG A 260 -15.39 12.81 -13.41
N GLN A 261 -15.09 12.21 -14.55
CA GLN A 261 -13.90 11.40 -14.75
C GLN A 261 -13.03 12.03 -15.83
N ILE A 262 -11.73 12.10 -15.57
CA ILE A 262 -10.69 12.45 -16.55
C ILE A 262 -9.51 11.49 -16.44
N LYS A 263 -8.62 11.51 -17.41
CA LYS A 263 -7.36 10.77 -17.36
C LYS A 263 -6.20 11.73 -17.05
N GLN A 264 -5.43 11.41 -16.01
CA GLN A 264 -4.21 12.14 -15.61
C GLN A 264 -3.07 11.14 -15.39
N GLY A 265 -1.96 11.29 -16.09
CA GLY A 265 -0.78 10.43 -15.93
C GLY A 265 -1.12 8.94 -16.00
N GLN A 266 -1.87 8.50 -17.02
CA GLN A 266 -2.32 7.12 -17.26
C GLN A 266 -3.28 6.57 -16.19
N ARG A 267 -3.83 7.40 -15.29
CA ARG A 267 -4.77 6.99 -14.25
C ARG A 267 -6.10 7.74 -14.36
N SER A 268 -7.21 7.03 -14.08
CA SER A 268 -8.52 7.66 -13.94
C SER A 268 -8.53 8.57 -12.71
N THR A 269 -9.09 9.76 -12.87
CA THR A 269 -9.25 10.76 -11.82
C THR A 269 -10.71 11.15 -11.74
N PHE A 270 -11.31 10.99 -10.57
CA PHE A 270 -12.70 11.27 -10.31
C PHE A 270 -12.81 12.51 -9.40
N TYR A 271 -13.72 13.44 -9.70
CA TYR A 271 -13.90 14.66 -8.91
C TYR A 271 -15.24 15.31 -9.15
N CYS A 272 -15.70 16.12 -8.19
CA CYS A 272 -16.88 16.95 -8.31
C CYS A 272 -16.47 18.39 -8.65
N VAL A 273 -16.98 18.94 -9.76
CA VAL A 273 -16.62 20.29 -10.22
C VAL A 273 -17.16 21.40 -9.32
N ASN A 274 -18.22 21.13 -8.56
CA ASN A 274 -18.83 22.10 -7.67
C ASN A 274 -18.14 22.13 -6.30
N CYS A 275 -17.80 20.96 -5.75
CA CYS A 275 -17.20 20.84 -4.42
C CYS A 275 -15.67 21.05 -4.42
N GLN A 276 -15.00 20.84 -5.56
CA GLN A 276 -13.55 20.92 -5.67
C GLN A 276 -13.12 22.07 -6.59
N LYS A 277 -12.57 23.12 -5.98
CA LYS A 277 -12.13 24.37 -6.65
C LYS A 277 -10.60 24.41 -6.83
#